data_b5235ac5a43d1d5e1b2b13ff01c2bcad
#
_entry.id   b5235ac5a43d1d5e1b2b13ff01c2bcad
#
_cell.length_a   1.000
_cell.length_b   1.000
_cell.length_c   1.000
_cell.angle_alpha   90.00
_cell.angle_beta   90.00
_cell.angle_gamma   90.00
#
_symmetry.space_group_name_H-M   'P 1'
#
loop_
_entity.id
_entity.type
_entity.pdbx_description
1 polymer ?
#
loop_
_entity_poly.entity_id
_entity_poly.type
_entity_poly.pdbx_seq_one_letter_code
_entity_poly.pdbx_strand_id
1 'polypeptide(L)'
;RKLGQKYDLFHFQEEAPGMVFWHPKGWTIFRILEDYIREKLKISGYEEIKTPEVVDRKLWEKSGHWDKYRENMYITEIDEEHANEKRVNALKPMSCPCHVQVYNQGLKSYRDLPIRYSEFGSCHRYEPSGTLHGLMRVRQMTQDDGHIFCSEDQIEEEAGSFIKILSNIYKELGFDKLDIKLSTRPEQRVGTVSYTHL
;
A
#
# COMPACT_ATOMS: atom_id res chain seq x y z
N ARG A 1 11.32 15.89 11.18
CA ARG A 1 11.59 15.82 12.64
C ARG A 1 11.41 17.18 13.32
N LYS A 2 12.15 18.23 12.93
CA LYS A 2 12.10 19.55 13.60
C LYS A 2 10.69 20.13 13.72
N LEU A 3 9.89 20.10 12.65
CA LEU A 3 8.52 20.60 12.67
C LEU A 3 7.60 19.72 13.53
N GLY A 4 7.77 18.40 13.47
CA GLY A 4 7.02 17.45 14.30
C GLY A 4 7.19 17.74 15.80
N GLN A 5 8.42 17.94 16.23
CA GLN A 5 8.74 18.32 17.61
C GLN A 5 8.26 19.72 17.97
N LYS A 6 8.55 20.72 17.09
CA LYS A 6 8.19 22.12 17.33
C LYS A 6 6.69 22.33 17.53
N TYR A 7 5.87 21.62 16.78
CA TYR A 7 4.41 21.76 16.78
C TYR A 7 3.69 20.64 17.54
N ASP A 8 4.45 19.75 18.19
CA ASP A 8 3.88 18.61 18.94
C ASP A 8 2.98 17.73 18.08
N LEU A 9 3.49 17.33 16.89
CA LEU A 9 2.70 16.55 15.92
C LEU A 9 2.88 15.04 16.08
N PHE A 10 4.10 14.59 16.34
CA PHE A 10 4.46 13.19 16.49
C PHE A 10 5.84 12.99 17.11
N HIS A 11 6.11 11.79 17.57
CA HIS A 11 7.45 11.37 17.99
C HIS A 11 7.77 9.93 17.56
N PHE A 12 9.04 9.57 17.72
CA PHE A 12 9.56 8.20 17.59
C PHE A 12 10.19 7.80 18.93
N GLN A 13 10.08 6.51 19.30
CA GLN A 13 10.69 5.97 20.51
C GLN A 13 11.26 4.56 20.28
N GLU A 14 12.04 4.06 21.24
CA GLU A 14 12.81 2.82 21.10
C GLU A 14 11.94 1.57 21.06
N GLU A 15 10.78 1.59 21.71
CA GLU A 15 9.87 0.44 21.77
C GLU A 15 9.19 0.15 20.43
N ALA A 16 9.17 1.14 19.50
CA ALA A 16 8.64 0.98 18.17
C ALA A 16 9.53 1.70 17.14
N PRO A 17 10.73 1.18 16.88
CA PRO A 17 11.71 1.86 16.04
C PRO A 17 11.23 1.97 14.59
N GLY A 18 11.17 3.21 14.09
CA GLY A 18 10.68 3.51 12.74
C GLY A 18 9.15 3.53 12.60
N MET A 19 8.42 3.47 13.70
CA MET A 19 6.96 3.62 13.74
C MET A 19 6.59 4.94 14.42
N VAL A 20 5.55 5.59 13.94
CA VAL A 20 5.19 6.95 14.33
C VAL A 20 4.14 6.93 15.44
N PHE A 21 4.41 7.65 16.53
CA PHE A 21 3.41 7.96 17.54
C PHE A 21 2.80 9.32 17.23
N TRP A 22 1.58 9.32 16.70
CA TRP A 22 0.87 10.55 16.35
C TRP A 22 0.26 11.21 17.57
N HIS A 23 0.54 12.50 17.76
CA HIS A 23 -0.10 13.33 18.78
C HIS A 23 -1.42 13.91 18.25
N PRO A 24 -2.29 14.44 19.11
CA PRO A 24 -3.62 14.90 18.68
C PRO A 24 -3.60 15.89 17.50
N LYS A 25 -2.68 16.86 17.51
CA LYS A 25 -2.55 17.83 16.41
C LYS A 25 -2.06 17.17 15.11
N GLY A 26 -1.06 16.29 15.22
CA GLY A 26 -0.54 15.55 14.08
C GLY A 26 -1.58 14.61 13.49
N TRP A 27 -2.33 13.91 14.36
CA TRP A 27 -3.42 13.03 13.94
C TRP A 27 -4.55 13.81 13.25
N THR A 28 -4.87 15.01 13.71
CA THR A 28 -5.83 15.88 13.03
C THR A 28 -5.39 16.23 11.62
N ILE A 29 -4.12 16.60 11.41
CA ILE A 29 -3.57 16.88 10.08
C ILE A 29 -3.61 15.62 9.20
N PHE A 30 -3.21 14.48 9.77
CA PHE A 30 -3.25 13.20 9.08
C PHE A 30 -4.66 12.88 8.55
N ARG A 31 -5.67 13.00 9.41
CA ARG A 31 -7.07 12.76 9.05
C ARG A 31 -7.59 13.71 7.97
N ILE A 32 -7.24 14.97 8.03
CA ILE A 32 -7.61 15.96 7.00
C ILE A 32 -7.03 15.56 5.63
N LEU A 33 -5.76 15.13 5.60
CA LEU A 33 -5.13 14.66 4.35
C LEU A 33 -5.76 13.36 3.85
N GLU A 34 -6.03 12.42 4.75
CA GLU A 34 -6.70 11.16 4.42
C GLU A 34 -8.09 11.40 3.83
N ASP A 35 -8.89 12.26 4.45
CA ASP A 35 -10.23 12.59 3.98
C ASP A 35 -10.19 13.35 2.64
N TYR A 36 -9.22 14.23 2.43
CA TYR A 36 -8.98 14.90 1.17
C TYR A 36 -8.69 13.89 0.02
N ILE A 37 -7.77 12.96 0.23
CA ILE A 37 -7.46 11.92 -0.76
C ILE A 37 -8.65 11.00 -1.00
N ARG A 38 -9.35 10.59 0.05
CA ARG A 38 -10.58 9.77 -0.05
C ARG A 38 -11.62 10.40 -0.96
N GLU A 39 -11.85 11.69 -0.82
CA GLU A 39 -12.79 12.44 -1.65
C GLU A 39 -12.33 12.44 -3.13
N LYS A 40 -11.04 12.68 -3.40
CA LYS A 40 -10.48 12.65 -4.77
C LYS A 40 -10.64 11.28 -5.42
N LEU A 41 -10.35 10.20 -4.69
CA LEU A 41 -10.49 8.83 -5.18
C LEU A 41 -11.96 8.48 -5.43
N LYS A 42 -12.85 8.83 -4.52
CA LYS A 42 -14.29 8.59 -4.65
C LYS A 42 -14.88 9.27 -5.89
N ILE A 43 -14.56 10.56 -6.12
CA ILE A 43 -15.00 11.31 -7.31
C ILE A 43 -14.45 10.67 -8.59
N SER A 44 -13.28 10.05 -8.51
CA SER A 44 -12.61 9.36 -9.63
C SER A 44 -13.09 7.92 -9.83
N GLY A 45 -14.13 7.48 -9.11
CA GLY A 45 -14.76 6.18 -9.28
C GLY A 45 -14.04 5.02 -8.61
N TYR A 46 -13.21 5.30 -7.59
CA TYR A 46 -12.62 4.26 -6.76
C TYR A 46 -13.58 3.84 -5.65
N GLU A 47 -13.68 2.54 -5.43
CA GLU A 47 -14.39 1.94 -4.30
C GLU A 47 -13.40 1.66 -3.16
N GLU A 48 -13.67 2.26 -2.00
CA GLU A 48 -12.81 2.03 -0.82
C GLU A 48 -13.10 0.64 -0.22
N ILE A 49 -12.05 -0.14 -0.04
CA ILE A 49 -12.08 -1.44 0.61
C ILE A 49 -11.19 -1.45 1.85
N LYS A 50 -11.32 -2.48 2.68
CA LYS A 50 -10.41 -2.69 3.82
C LYS A 50 -10.04 -4.15 3.89
N THR A 51 -8.73 -4.45 3.98
CA THR A 51 -8.19 -5.79 4.04
C THR A 51 -7.42 -6.04 5.34
N PRO A 52 -7.29 -7.30 5.79
CA PRO A 52 -6.56 -7.64 7.02
C PRO A 52 -5.09 -7.19 6.97
N GLU A 53 -4.57 -6.81 8.14
CA GLU A 53 -3.15 -6.45 8.29
C GLU A 53 -2.27 -7.68 8.51
N VAL A 54 -2.78 -8.66 9.25
CA VAL A 54 -2.10 -9.94 9.53
C VAL A 54 -2.66 -11.00 8.60
N VAL A 55 -1.80 -11.61 7.79
CA VAL A 55 -2.20 -12.55 6.74
C VAL A 55 -1.31 -13.78 6.77
N ASP A 56 -1.92 -14.94 6.54
CA ASP A 56 -1.23 -16.23 6.50
C ASP A 56 -0.14 -16.26 5.42
N ARG A 57 0.99 -16.89 5.75
CA ARG A 57 2.15 -17.10 4.89
C ARG A 57 1.77 -17.62 3.49
N LYS A 58 0.77 -18.49 3.39
CA LYS A 58 0.35 -19.11 2.12
C LYS A 58 -0.04 -18.08 1.06
N LEU A 59 -0.64 -16.93 1.45
CA LEU A 59 -0.97 -15.88 0.50
C LEU A 59 0.30 -15.22 -0.05
N TRP A 60 1.29 -15.01 0.79
CA TRP A 60 2.58 -14.41 0.41
C TRP A 60 3.40 -15.33 -0.46
N GLU A 61 3.36 -16.65 -0.22
CA GLU A 61 3.98 -17.66 -1.10
C GLU A 61 3.31 -17.68 -2.47
N LYS A 62 1.97 -17.74 -2.51
CA LYS A 62 1.20 -17.74 -3.76
C LYS A 62 1.45 -16.52 -4.63
N SER A 63 1.68 -15.38 -4.03
CA SER A 63 1.93 -14.10 -4.71
C SER A 63 3.42 -13.84 -5.00
N GLY A 64 4.33 -14.74 -4.60
CA GLY A 64 5.78 -14.60 -4.78
C GLY A 64 6.47 -13.60 -3.86
N HIS A 65 5.73 -12.96 -2.96
CA HIS A 65 6.30 -11.99 -2.02
C HIS A 65 7.16 -12.65 -0.95
N TRP A 66 6.81 -13.88 -0.54
CA TRP A 66 7.57 -14.61 0.46
C TRP A 66 9.02 -14.82 0.07
N ASP A 67 9.27 -15.18 -1.19
CA ASP A 67 10.62 -15.47 -1.68
C ASP A 67 11.47 -14.21 -1.87
N LYS A 68 10.84 -13.08 -2.22
CA LYS A 68 11.53 -11.85 -2.58
C LYS A 68 11.61 -10.80 -1.48
N TYR A 69 10.66 -10.81 -0.53
CA TYR A 69 10.51 -9.76 0.47
C TYR A 69 10.56 -10.27 1.91
N ARG A 70 10.78 -11.57 2.13
CA ARG A 70 10.76 -12.18 3.47
C ARG A 70 11.64 -11.44 4.48
N GLU A 71 12.82 -11.00 4.06
CA GLU A 71 13.77 -10.27 4.93
C GLU A 71 13.21 -8.93 5.44
N ASN A 72 12.27 -8.35 4.70
CA ASN A 72 11.63 -7.07 5.02
C ASN A 72 10.21 -7.25 5.62
N MET A 73 9.79 -8.46 5.95
CA MET A 73 8.48 -8.73 6.53
C MET A 73 8.55 -8.91 8.03
N TYR A 74 7.57 -8.39 8.74
CA TYR A 74 7.31 -8.74 10.13
C TYR A 74 6.56 -10.06 10.16
N ILE A 75 7.21 -11.10 10.65
CA ILE A 75 6.67 -12.46 10.72
C ILE A 75 6.25 -12.74 12.15
N THR A 76 5.07 -13.32 12.34
CA THR A 76 4.54 -13.76 13.61
C THR A 76 4.25 -15.26 13.56
N GLU A 77 4.63 -15.98 14.61
CA GLU A 77 4.31 -17.39 14.80
C GLU A 77 3.29 -17.51 15.94
N ILE A 78 2.23 -18.29 15.70
CA ILE A 78 1.20 -18.56 16.70
C ILE A 78 1.26 -20.05 17.01
N ASP A 79 1.50 -20.38 18.27
CA ASP A 79 1.39 -21.75 18.79
C ASP A 79 -0.09 -22.03 19.07
N GLU A 80 -0.71 -22.87 18.25
CA GLU A 80 -2.04 -23.40 18.52
C GLU A 80 -1.88 -24.73 19.27
N GLU A 81 -2.40 -24.83 20.51
CA GLU A 81 -2.21 -25.99 21.42
C GLU A 81 -2.63 -27.35 20.81
N HIS A 82 -3.41 -27.36 19.74
CA HIS A 82 -3.94 -28.55 19.09
C HIS A 82 -3.59 -28.68 17.60
N ALA A 83 -2.75 -27.80 17.07
CA ALA A 83 -2.32 -27.87 15.67
C ALA A 83 -1.02 -28.65 15.52
N ASN A 84 -0.96 -29.54 14.54
CA ASN A 84 0.26 -30.30 14.23
C ASN A 84 1.39 -29.43 13.67
N GLU A 85 1.11 -28.18 13.26
CA GLU A 85 2.07 -27.23 12.73
C GLU A 85 1.79 -25.83 13.28
N LYS A 86 2.87 -25.08 13.53
CA LYS A 86 2.79 -23.65 13.89
C LYS A 86 2.21 -22.84 12.73
N ARG A 87 1.26 -21.98 13.05
CA ARG A 87 0.72 -21.06 12.08
C ARG A 87 1.65 -19.86 11.93
N VAL A 88 2.16 -19.64 10.71
CA VAL A 88 3.04 -18.54 10.38
C VAL A 88 2.23 -17.47 9.63
N ASN A 89 2.21 -16.27 10.18
CA ASN A 89 1.58 -15.12 9.56
C ASN A 89 2.61 -14.01 9.34
N ALA A 90 2.27 -13.05 8.53
CA ALA A 90 3.06 -11.82 8.38
C ALA A 90 2.14 -10.60 8.37
N LEU A 91 2.66 -9.47 8.89
CA LEU A 91 2.04 -8.19 8.67
C LEU A 91 2.24 -7.80 7.20
N LYS A 92 1.17 -7.32 6.56
CA LYS A 92 1.23 -7.02 5.11
C LYS A 92 2.26 -5.92 4.81
N PRO A 93 3.22 -6.17 3.92
CA PRO A 93 4.16 -5.17 3.45
C PRO A 93 3.57 -4.31 2.31
N MET A 94 2.50 -4.80 1.67
CA MET A 94 1.74 -4.14 0.60
C MET A 94 0.35 -4.75 0.48
N SER A 95 -0.58 -4.03 -0.14
CA SER A 95 -1.99 -4.43 -0.20
C SER A 95 -2.35 -5.28 -1.42
N CYS A 96 -1.49 -5.33 -2.45
CA CYS A 96 -1.76 -5.98 -3.75
C CYS A 96 -2.37 -7.38 -3.65
N PRO A 97 -1.78 -8.36 -2.93
CA PRO A 97 -2.35 -9.70 -2.85
C PRO A 97 -3.73 -9.74 -2.19
N CYS A 98 -3.96 -8.85 -1.21
CA CYS A 98 -5.25 -8.77 -0.51
C CYS A 98 -6.34 -8.18 -1.42
N HIS A 99 -6.04 -7.14 -2.20
CA HIS A 99 -6.96 -6.57 -3.18
C HIS A 99 -7.37 -7.60 -4.24
N VAL A 100 -6.41 -8.41 -4.71
CA VAL A 100 -6.71 -9.52 -5.62
C VAL A 100 -7.66 -10.54 -4.98
N GLN A 101 -7.56 -10.82 -3.67
CA GLN A 101 -8.51 -11.70 -3.00
C GLN A 101 -9.92 -11.10 -2.95
N VAL A 102 -10.06 -9.79 -2.76
CA VAL A 102 -11.36 -9.09 -2.83
C VAL A 102 -11.91 -9.16 -4.26
N TYR A 103 -11.08 -8.88 -5.26
CA TYR A 103 -11.47 -8.98 -6.66
C TYR A 103 -11.95 -10.38 -7.04
N ASN A 104 -11.31 -11.42 -6.52
CA ASN A 104 -11.66 -12.83 -6.81
C ASN A 104 -12.96 -13.29 -6.16
N GLN A 105 -13.61 -12.48 -5.32
CA GLN A 105 -14.91 -12.85 -4.76
C GLN A 105 -16.04 -12.62 -5.76
N GLY A 106 -16.88 -13.64 -5.92
CA GLY A 106 -18.01 -13.61 -6.84
C GLY A 106 -17.64 -13.73 -8.32
N LEU A 107 -18.66 -13.85 -9.14
CA LEU A 107 -18.52 -13.87 -10.59
C LEU A 107 -18.44 -12.43 -11.12
N LYS A 108 -17.45 -12.17 -11.97
CA LYS A 108 -17.27 -10.88 -12.65
C LYS A 108 -17.25 -11.10 -14.16
N SER A 109 -17.84 -10.18 -14.88
CA SER A 109 -17.84 -10.15 -16.34
C SER A 109 -16.82 -9.10 -16.82
N TYR A 110 -16.30 -9.29 -18.02
CA TYR A 110 -15.50 -8.23 -18.68
C TYR A 110 -16.25 -6.89 -18.81
N ARG A 111 -17.59 -6.92 -18.73
CA ARG A 111 -18.44 -5.72 -18.78
C ARG A 111 -18.42 -4.93 -17.47
N ASP A 112 -17.97 -5.54 -16.39
CA ASP A 112 -17.84 -4.88 -15.08
C ASP A 112 -16.54 -4.08 -14.98
N LEU A 113 -15.61 -4.29 -15.93
CA LEU A 113 -14.33 -3.59 -15.99
C LEU A 113 -14.46 -2.18 -16.60
N PRO A 114 -13.67 -1.21 -16.14
CA PRO A 114 -12.64 -1.32 -15.10
C PRO A 114 -13.23 -1.29 -13.70
N ILE A 115 -12.65 -2.08 -12.77
CA ILE A 115 -12.94 -2.03 -11.34
C ILE A 115 -11.75 -1.38 -10.64
N ARG A 116 -12.00 -0.34 -9.84
CA ARG A 116 -10.97 0.43 -9.13
C ARG A 116 -11.18 0.33 -7.64
N TYR A 117 -10.27 -0.35 -6.95
CA TYR A 117 -10.26 -0.41 -5.50
C TYR A 117 -9.23 0.55 -4.92
N SER A 118 -9.55 1.14 -3.78
CA SER A 118 -8.62 1.92 -2.97
C SER A 118 -8.66 1.46 -1.52
N GLU A 119 -7.53 1.58 -0.81
CA GLU A 119 -7.44 1.28 0.60
C GLU A 119 -6.46 2.22 1.28
N PHE A 120 -6.86 2.82 2.39
CA PHE A 120 -5.91 3.38 3.35
C PHE A 120 -5.36 2.22 4.18
N GLY A 121 -4.36 1.55 3.61
CA GLY A 121 -3.77 0.32 4.11
C GLY A 121 -2.58 0.57 5.02
N SER A 122 -2.63 0.03 6.25
CA SER A 122 -1.46 0.03 7.13
C SER A 122 -0.50 -1.06 6.69
N CYS A 123 0.66 -0.66 6.17
CA CYS A 123 1.71 -1.56 5.70
C CYS A 123 2.93 -1.50 6.62
N HIS A 124 3.56 -2.66 6.81
CA HIS A 124 4.71 -2.80 7.68
C HIS A 124 5.90 -3.39 6.92
N ARG A 125 7.03 -2.71 6.95
CA ARG A 125 8.27 -3.15 6.30
C ARG A 125 9.43 -3.06 7.27
N TYR A 126 10.13 -4.16 7.48
CA TYR A 126 11.31 -4.19 8.35
C TYR A 126 12.50 -3.55 7.62
N GLU A 127 12.45 -2.22 7.51
CA GLU A 127 13.54 -1.44 6.91
C GLU A 127 14.77 -1.46 7.83
N PRO A 128 16.00 -1.58 7.28
CA PRO A 128 17.22 -1.49 8.06
C PRO A 128 17.31 -0.17 8.84
N SER A 129 17.79 -0.22 10.08
CA SER A 129 17.84 0.96 10.97
C SER A 129 18.58 2.15 10.35
N GLY A 130 19.67 1.91 9.60
CA GLY A 130 20.45 2.95 8.94
C GLY A 130 19.74 3.66 7.77
N THR A 131 18.62 3.13 7.30
CA THR A 131 17.84 3.71 6.19
C THR A 131 16.66 4.56 6.65
N LEU A 132 16.34 4.52 7.95
CA LEU A 132 15.19 5.26 8.48
C LEU A 132 15.41 6.77 8.41
N HIS A 133 14.44 7.50 7.85
CA HIS A 133 14.56 8.95 7.63
C HIS A 133 13.25 9.70 7.85
N GLY A 134 13.08 10.30 9.03
CA GLY A 134 11.89 11.11 9.37
C GLY A 134 10.59 10.36 9.11
N LEU A 135 9.64 11.00 8.39
CA LEU A 135 8.42 10.38 7.88
C LEU A 135 8.58 9.79 6.47
N MET A 136 9.74 10.02 5.83
CA MET A 136 9.98 9.59 4.44
C MET A 136 10.30 8.10 4.32
N ARG A 137 10.96 7.53 5.33
CA ARG A 137 11.26 6.10 5.37
C ARG A 137 11.06 5.56 6.77
N VAL A 138 9.99 4.84 6.94
CA VAL A 138 9.47 4.32 8.20
C VAL A 138 9.22 2.81 8.08
N ARG A 139 8.98 2.14 9.20
CA ARG A 139 8.64 0.71 9.25
C ARG A 139 7.14 0.44 9.26
N GLN A 140 6.34 1.45 9.60
CA GLN A 140 4.88 1.42 9.51
C GLN A 140 4.41 2.67 8.77
N MET A 141 3.59 2.48 7.75
CA MET A 141 3.02 3.57 6.95
C MET A 141 1.59 3.25 6.56
N THR A 142 0.78 4.28 6.42
CA THR A 142 -0.51 4.16 5.73
C THR A 142 -0.29 4.55 4.27
N GLN A 143 -0.68 3.65 3.37
CA GLN A 143 -0.68 3.92 1.93
C GLN A 143 -2.10 4.23 1.48
N ASP A 144 -2.26 5.27 0.67
CA ASP A 144 -3.42 5.50 -0.18
C ASP A 144 -3.31 4.63 -1.42
N ASP A 145 -3.36 3.32 -1.20
CA ASP A 145 -3.07 2.30 -2.21
C ASP A 145 -4.28 2.06 -3.12
N GLY A 146 -4.05 1.95 -4.41
CA GLY A 146 -5.10 1.72 -5.40
C GLY A 146 -4.72 0.62 -6.38
N HIS A 147 -5.70 -0.22 -6.73
CA HIS A 147 -5.55 -1.27 -7.74
C HIS A 147 -6.69 -1.17 -8.75
N ILE A 148 -6.32 -1.12 -10.02
CA ILE A 148 -7.24 -1.06 -11.14
C ILE A 148 -7.21 -2.40 -11.85
N PHE A 149 -8.36 -3.05 -11.92
CA PHE A 149 -8.58 -4.28 -12.68
C PHE A 149 -9.28 -3.89 -13.98
N CYS A 150 -8.57 -4.03 -15.09
CA CYS A 150 -9.05 -3.59 -16.41
C CYS A 150 -8.62 -4.57 -17.51
N SER A 151 -9.24 -4.48 -18.70
CA SER A 151 -8.79 -5.16 -19.90
C SER A 151 -7.59 -4.45 -20.53
N GLU A 152 -6.85 -5.12 -21.41
CA GLU A 152 -5.64 -4.57 -22.02
C GLU A 152 -5.93 -3.28 -22.82
N ASP A 153 -7.07 -3.19 -23.48
CA ASP A 153 -7.50 -2.02 -24.24
C ASP A 153 -7.86 -0.81 -23.35
N GLN A 154 -8.12 -1.03 -22.06
CA GLN A 154 -8.42 0.02 -21.09
C GLN A 154 -7.17 0.60 -20.40
N ILE A 155 -6.00 -0.06 -20.49
CA ILE A 155 -4.81 0.30 -19.72
C ILE A 155 -4.38 1.75 -19.95
N GLU A 156 -4.33 2.19 -21.20
CA GLU A 156 -3.87 3.55 -21.56
C GLU A 156 -4.79 4.62 -20.97
N GLU A 157 -6.09 4.42 -21.04
CA GLU A 157 -7.10 5.34 -20.51
C GLU A 157 -7.02 5.40 -18.97
N GLU A 158 -6.91 4.25 -18.31
CA GLU A 158 -6.82 4.15 -16.85
C GLU A 158 -5.52 4.77 -16.33
N ALA A 159 -4.39 4.49 -16.97
CA ALA A 159 -3.11 5.10 -16.62
C ALA A 159 -3.13 6.62 -16.80
N GLY A 160 -3.70 7.11 -17.91
CA GLY A 160 -3.86 8.54 -18.16
C GLY A 160 -4.75 9.23 -17.13
N SER A 161 -5.85 8.59 -16.74
CA SER A 161 -6.77 9.07 -15.71
C SER A 161 -6.09 9.14 -14.34
N PHE A 162 -5.32 8.12 -13.97
CA PHE A 162 -4.55 8.11 -12.74
C PHE A 162 -3.50 9.23 -12.69
N ILE A 163 -2.72 9.42 -13.76
CA ILE A 163 -1.72 10.49 -13.86
C ILE A 163 -2.38 11.86 -13.69
N LYS A 164 -3.59 12.05 -14.23
CA LYS A 164 -4.35 13.28 -14.12
C LYS A 164 -4.79 13.56 -12.67
N ILE A 165 -5.29 12.54 -11.99
CA ILE A 165 -5.64 12.63 -10.56
C ILE A 165 -4.41 13.02 -9.74
N LEU A 166 -3.30 12.29 -9.92
CA LEU A 166 -2.04 12.53 -9.23
C LEU A 166 -1.54 13.97 -9.45
N SER A 167 -1.50 14.41 -10.71
CA SER A 167 -1.03 15.76 -11.07
C SER A 167 -1.89 16.85 -10.43
N ASN A 168 -3.21 16.67 -10.39
CA ASN A 168 -4.12 17.62 -9.74
C ASN A 168 -3.90 17.70 -8.23
N ILE A 169 -3.76 16.54 -7.56
CA ILE A 169 -3.50 16.48 -6.11
C ILE A 169 -2.20 17.21 -5.77
N TYR A 170 -1.10 16.90 -6.47
CA TYR A 170 0.17 17.53 -6.20
C TYR A 170 0.14 19.04 -6.46
N LYS A 171 -0.53 19.49 -7.52
CA LYS A 171 -0.72 20.91 -7.81
C LYS A 171 -1.51 21.63 -6.70
N GLU A 172 -2.60 21.03 -6.22
CA GLU A 172 -3.40 21.58 -5.11
C GLU A 172 -2.59 21.64 -3.81
N LEU A 173 -1.65 20.70 -3.60
CA LEU A 173 -0.72 20.70 -2.47
C LEU A 173 0.49 21.62 -2.65
N GLY A 174 0.58 22.38 -3.76
CA GLY A 174 1.62 23.37 -4.01
C GLY A 174 2.89 22.83 -4.69
N PHE A 175 2.83 21.65 -5.32
CA PHE A 175 3.93 21.09 -6.09
C PHE A 175 3.72 21.34 -7.59
N ASP A 176 4.44 22.31 -8.15
CA ASP A 176 4.29 22.70 -9.55
C ASP A 176 5.03 21.82 -10.55
N LYS A 177 6.00 21.05 -10.07
CA LYS A 177 6.85 20.20 -10.91
C LYS A 177 6.82 18.76 -10.40
N LEU A 178 6.49 17.84 -11.30
CA LEU A 178 6.52 16.40 -11.09
C LEU A 178 7.53 15.77 -12.04
N ASP A 179 8.38 14.91 -11.52
CA ASP A 179 9.27 14.04 -12.32
C ASP A 179 8.64 12.64 -12.41
N ILE A 180 7.87 12.42 -13.47
CA ILE A 180 7.14 11.17 -13.68
C ILE A 180 8.03 10.25 -14.52
N LYS A 181 8.30 9.04 -14.01
CA LYS A 181 9.10 8.01 -14.68
C LYS A 181 8.30 6.74 -14.84
N LEU A 182 8.38 6.16 -16.01
CA LEU A 182 7.81 4.84 -16.28
C LEU A 182 8.79 3.77 -15.84
N SER A 183 8.34 2.87 -14.96
CA SER A 183 9.11 1.66 -14.63
C SER A 183 8.92 0.64 -15.76
N THR A 184 10.01 0.29 -16.41
CA THR A 184 9.99 -0.72 -17.45
C THR A 184 10.22 -2.11 -16.87
N ARG A 185 9.89 -3.10 -17.67
CA ARG A 185 9.99 -4.51 -17.30
C ARG A 185 11.45 -4.94 -17.14
N PRO A 186 11.86 -5.54 -15.99
CA PRO A 186 13.20 -6.05 -15.81
C PRO A 186 13.43 -7.36 -16.62
N GLU A 187 14.69 -7.66 -16.94
CA GLU A 187 15.06 -8.93 -17.60
C GLU A 187 14.74 -10.13 -16.70
N GLN A 188 15.09 -10.05 -15.41
CA GLN A 188 14.70 -11.03 -14.40
C GLN A 188 13.35 -10.66 -13.79
N ARG A 189 12.32 -11.38 -14.14
CA ARG A 189 10.92 -11.14 -13.71
C ARG A 189 10.25 -12.39 -13.22
N VAL A 190 9.22 -12.22 -12.40
CA VAL A 190 8.29 -13.27 -12.01
C VAL A 190 7.09 -13.23 -12.95
N GLY A 191 6.71 -14.41 -13.47
CA GLY A 191 5.53 -14.55 -14.31
C GLY A 191 5.76 -14.40 -15.82
N THR A 192 4.71 -14.68 -16.56
CA THR A 192 4.66 -14.57 -18.04
C THR A 192 4.50 -13.13 -18.51
N VAL A 193 4.53 -12.91 -19.83
CA VAL A 193 4.42 -11.57 -20.46
C VAL A 193 3.17 -10.81 -20.01
N SER A 194 2.05 -11.50 -19.83
CA SER A 194 0.77 -10.91 -19.39
C SER A 194 0.72 -10.48 -17.92
N TYR A 195 1.67 -10.90 -17.09
CA TYR A 195 1.68 -10.64 -15.65
C TYR A 195 2.55 -9.44 -15.22
N THR A 196 3.13 -8.73 -16.14
CA THR A 196 4.18 -7.74 -15.89
C THR A 196 3.85 -6.34 -16.36
N HIS A 197 2.57 -5.99 -16.41
CA HIS A 197 2.12 -4.63 -16.67
C HIS A 197 1.73 -3.89 -15.36
N LEU A 198 2.51 -4.13 -14.30
CA LEU A 198 2.47 -3.34 -13.07
C LEU A 198 3.77 -2.58 -12.89
#